data_81db1df6d7f49b9259a6a38603e13c23
#
_entry.id   81db1df6d7f49b9259a6a38603e13c23
#
_cell.length_a   1.000
_cell.length_b   1.000
_cell.length_c   1.000
_cell.angle_alpha   90.00
_cell.angle_beta   90.00
_cell.angle_gamma   90.00
#
_symmetry.space_group_name_H-M   'P 1'
#
loop_
_entity.id
_entity.type
_entity.pdbx_description
1 polymer ?
#
loop_
_entity_poly.entity_id
_entity_poly.type
_entity_poly.pdbx_seq_one_letter_code
_entity_poly.pdbx_strand_id
1 'polypeptide(L)'
;HERFSFSAIKDMKKFPEVITLLIFCTSAFGIILTIFPAFLNDKGMSATDILYLYFAFGISRVVSLALAGKFAKKTSQTLIAATLAVSIGLAISVVADSIIMFGIALVLMGFGFSIFFPLTLEIILSKTKKGISGKIIGAYETIFGLGWAVGPTIGGPITQSFGNETPYIIFAIIGVGITILAIISRKKLEPLKIRE
;
A
#
# COMPACT_ATOMS: atom_id res chain seq x y z
N HIS A 1 -22.47 -15.80 16.09
CA HIS A 1 -21.29 -16.08 15.24
C HIS A 1 -21.72 -15.97 13.78
N GLU A 2 -21.48 -14.79 13.17
CA GLU A 2 -21.66 -14.64 11.72
C GLU A 2 -20.56 -15.45 11.01
N ARG A 3 -20.96 -16.50 10.30
CA ARG A 3 -20.05 -17.33 9.51
C ARG A 3 -19.38 -16.47 8.43
N PHE A 4 -18.06 -16.63 8.28
CA PHE A 4 -17.33 -16.08 7.15
C PHE A 4 -18.05 -16.41 5.85
N SER A 5 -18.47 -15.39 5.10
CA SER A 5 -19.31 -15.61 3.91
C SER A 5 -18.48 -15.31 2.65
N PHE A 6 -18.18 -16.34 1.87
CA PHE A 6 -17.63 -16.21 0.53
C PHE A 6 -18.42 -15.28 -0.39
N SER A 7 -19.72 -15.04 -0.07
CA SER A 7 -20.55 -14.08 -0.82
C SER A 7 -20.02 -12.64 -0.72
N ALA A 8 -19.40 -12.26 0.41
CA ALA A 8 -18.83 -10.92 0.60
C ALA A 8 -17.60 -10.68 -0.28
N ILE A 9 -16.78 -11.71 -0.53
CA ILE A 9 -15.66 -11.63 -1.49
C ILE A 9 -16.22 -11.40 -2.92
N LYS A 10 -17.37 -11.98 -3.24
CA LYS A 10 -18.05 -11.76 -4.52
C LYS A 10 -18.53 -10.31 -4.68
N ASP A 11 -18.97 -9.69 -3.59
CA ASP A 11 -19.35 -8.27 -3.58
C ASP A 11 -18.14 -7.33 -3.78
N MET A 12 -16.95 -7.71 -3.31
CA MET A 12 -15.71 -6.96 -3.55
C MET A 12 -15.35 -6.87 -5.03
N LYS A 13 -15.76 -7.84 -5.87
CA LYS A 13 -15.55 -7.80 -7.33
C LYS A 13 -16.19 -6.59 -8.02
N LYS A 14 -17.08 -5.88 -7.34
CA LYS A 14 -17.69 -4.63 -7.82
C LYS A 14 -16.71 -3.44 -7.77
N PHE A 15 -15.56 -3.60 -7.09
CA PHE A 15 -14.57 -2.55 -6.86
C PHE A 15 -13.18 -2.94 -7.41
N PRO A 16 -13.06 -3.36 -8.68
CA PRO A 16 -11.81 -3.92 -9.19
C PRO A 16 -10.67 -2.92 -9.12
N GLU A 17 -10.91 -1.63 -9.34
CA GLU A 17 -9.89 -0.60 -9.26
C GLU A 17 -9.34 -0.44 -7.83
N VAL A 18 -10.23 -0.42 -6.84
CA VAL A 18 -9.84 -0.31 -5.42
C VAL A 18 -9.08 -1.56 -4.99
N ILE A 19 -9.52 -2.76 -5.42
CA ILE A 19 -8.85 -4.03 -5.11
C ILE A 19 -7.45 -4.06 -5.73
N THR A 20 -7.31 -3.62 -6.98
CA THR A 20 -5.99 -3.58 -7.66
C THR A 20 -5.02 -2.68 -6.91
N LEU A 21 -5.47 -1.47 -6.52
CA LEU A 21 -4.68 -0.58 -5.70
C LEU A 21 -4.32 -1.21 -4.35
N LEU A 22 -5.29 -1.85 -3.69
CA LEU A 22 -5.11 -2.49 -2.39
C LEU A 22 -4.07 -3.61 -2.46
N ILE A 23 -4.20 -4.53 -3.42
CA ILE A 23 -3.27 -5.65 -3.59
C ILE A 23 -1.85 -5.12 -3.87
N PHE A 24 -1.69 -4.13 -4.75
CA PHE A 24 -0.39 -3.54 -5.01
C PHE A 24 0.24 -2.95 -3.75
N CYS A 25 -0.48 -2.07 -3.05
CA CYS A 25 0.04 -1.43 -1.85
C CYS A 25 0.38 -2.43 -0.75
N THR A 26 -0.49 -3.39 -0.50
CA THR A 26 -0.26 -4.38 0.56
C THR A 26 0.88 -5.34 0.21
N SER A 27 1.03 -5.71 -1.06
CA SER A 27 2.18 -6.52 -1.52
C SER A 27 3.50 -5.75 -1.38
N ALA A 28 3.54 -4.49 -1.78
CA ALA A 28 4.71 -3.64 -1.58
C ALA A 28 5.02 -3.46 -0.08
N PHE A 29 4.00 -3.29 0.76
CA PHE A 29 4.15 -3.23 2.22
C PHE A 29 4.74 -4.52 2.78
N GLY A 30 4.26 -5.69 2.33
CA GLY A 30 4.82 -6.98 2.70
C GLY A 30 6.31 -7.10 2.40
N ILE A 31 6.75 -6.69 1.21
CA ILE A 31 8.17 -6.66 0.82
C ILE A 31 8.97 -5.75 1.74
N ILE A 32 8.47 -4.53 2.01
CA ILE A 32 9.16 -3.55 2.85
C ILE A 32 9.34 -4.06 4.29
N LEU A 33 8.38 -4.79 4.84
CA LEU A 33 8.50 -5.30 6.21
C LEU A 33 9.33 -6.58 6.32
N THR A 34 9.49 -7.35 5.25
CA THR A 34 10.11 -8.69 5.33
C THR A 34 11.46 -8.78 4.64
N ILE A 35 11.58 -8.28 3.40
CA ILE A 35 12.79 -8.44 2.58
C ILE A 35 13.69 -7.20 2.66
N PHE A 36 13.10 -6.02 2.80
CA PHE A 36 13.84 -4.76 2.75
C PHE A 36 14.89 -4.58 3.87
N PRO A 37 14.71 -5.08 5.11
CA PRO A 37 15.76 -5.02 6.12
C PRO A 37 17.05 -5.76 5.69
N ALA A 38 16.91 -6.93 5.05
CA ALA A 38 18.05 -7.67 4.53
C ALA A 38 18.73 -6.89 3.39
N PHE A 39 17.94 -6.32 2.47
CA PHE A 39 18.46 -5.46 1.41
C PHE A 39 19.23 -4.25 1.94
N LEU A 40 18.74 -3.59 2.99
CA LEU A 40 19.45 -2.48 3.64
C LEU A 40 20.78 -2.94 4.24
N ASN A 41 20.81 -4.10 4.87
CA ASN A 41 22.03 -4.70 5.40
C ASN A 41 23.06 -4.99 4.28
N ASP A 42 22.61 -5.53 3.14
CA ASP A 42 23.45 -5.78 1.97
C ASP A 42 23.99 -4.49 1.34
N LYS A 43 23.29 -3.37 1.50
CA LYS A 43 23.73 -2.02 1.14
C LYS A 43 24.66 -1.38 2.17
N GLY A 44 25.07 -2.12 3.20
CA GLY A 44 26.03 -1.69 4.21
C GLY A 44 25.41 -0.91 5.39
N MET A 45 24.08 -0.87 5.52
CA MET A 45 23.42 -0.26 6.66
C MET A 45 23.59 -1.14 7.90
N SER A 46 24.02 -0.55 9.02
CA SER A 46 24.08 -1.25 10.30
C SER A 46 22.67 -1.54 10.86
N ALA A 47 22.56 -2.46 11.82
CA ALA A 47 21.30 -2.74 12.50
C ALA A 47 20.70 -1.48 13.15
N THR A 48 21.55 -0.59 13.65
CA THR A 48 21.14 0.70 14.24
C THR A 48 20.58 1.65 13.18
N ASP A 49 21.21 1.72 11.99
CA ASP A 49 20.70 2.53 10.87
C ASP A 49 19.32 2.02 10.41
N ILE A 50 19.18 0.71 10.27
CA ILE A 50 17.92 0.08 9.91
C ILE A 50 16.84 0.41 10.93
N LEU A 51 17.14 0.36 12.23
CA LEU A 51 16.21 0.75 13.30
C LEU A 51 15.74 2.21 13.12
N TYR A 52 16.66 3.16 12.91
CA TYR A 52 16.28 4.56 12.69
C TYR A 52 15.46 4.77 11.43
N LEU A 53 15.78 4.06 10.36
CA LEU A 53 15.04 4.11 9.11
C LEU A 53 13.59 3.62 9.30
N TYR A 54 13.40 2.50 10.01
CA TYR A 54 12.06 2.00 10.32
C TYR A 54 11.31 2.85 11.34
N PHE A 55 12.02 3.53 12.24
CA PHE A 55 11.41 4.52 13.12
C PHE A 55 10.88 5.72 12.34
N ALA A 56 11.65 6.26 11.38
CA ALA A 56 11.20 7.32 10.48
C ALA A 56 9.99 6.89 9.63
N PHE A 57 10.01 5.65 9.11
CA PHE A 57 8.88 5.03 8.42
C PHE A 57 7.64 4.99 9.33
N GLY A 58 7.79 4.57 10.60
CA GLY A 58 6.71 4.53 11.58
C GLY A 58 6.12 5.90 11.89
N ILE A 59 6.98 6.92 12.10
CA ILE A 59 6.54 8.31 12.31
C ILE A 59 5.73 8.81 11.09
N SER A 60 6.24 8.60 9.88
CA SER A 60 5.54 9.00 8.65
C SER A 60 4.14 8.38 8.59
N ARG A 61 4.00 7.12 8.99
CA ARG A 61 2.71 6.42 9.06
C ARG A 61 1.75 7.04 10.07
N VAL A 62 2.22 7.34 11.26
CA VAL A 62 1.40 7.98 12.31
C VAL A 62 0.92 9.36 11.85
N VAL A 63 1.83 10.18 11.32
CA VAL A 63 1.48 11.51 10.79
C VAL A 63 0.46 11.41 9.65
N SER A 64 0.65 10.48 8.74
CA SER A 64 -0.26 10.23 7.61
C SER A 64 -1.67 9.87 8.10
N LEU A 65 -1.79 8.95 9.06
CA LEU A 65 -3.06 8.55 9.66
C LEU A 65 -3.73 9.70 10.42
N ALA A 66 -2.98 10.49 11.18
CA ALA A 66 -3.50 11.65 11.88
C ALA A 66 -4.08 12.71 10.92
N LEU A 67 -3.55 12.78 9.71
CA LEU A 67 -4.00 13.70 8.67
C LEU A 67 -5.02 13.08 7.71
N ALA A 68 -5.39 11.81 7.87
CA ALA A 68 -6.27 11.08 6.94
C ALA A 68 -7.60 11.79 6.69
N GLY A 69 -8.22 12.39 7.72
CA GLY A 69 -9.46 13.15 7.57
C GLY A 69 -9.33 14.39 6.67
N LYS A 70 -8.16 15.04 6.62
CA LYS A 70 -7.91 16.13 5.68
C LYS A 70 -7.77 15.62 4.25
N PHE A 71 -7.12 14.49 4.08
CA PHE A 71 -6.90 13.84 2.79
C PHE A 71 -8.16 13.20 2.21
N ALA A 72 -9.10 12.77 3.04
CA ALA A 72 -10.40 12.23 2.64
C ALA A 72 -11.26 13.22 1.84
N LYS A 73 -11.02 14.54 1.98
CA LYS A 73 -11.73 15.55 1.17
C LYS A 73 -11.46 15.44 -0.34
N LYS A 74 -10.35 14.80 -0.73
CA LYS A 74 -9.93 14.60 -2.12
C LYS A 74 -9.43 13.16 -2.30
N THR A 75 -10.27 12.19 -1.97
CA THR A 75 -9.92 10.76 -1.85
C THR A 75 -9.18 10.23 -3.07
N SER A 76 -9.70 10.43 -4.29
CA SER A 76 -9.04 9.92 -5.51
C SER A 76 -7.67 10.53 -5.74
N GLN A 77 -7.53 11.85 -5.54
CA GLN A 77 -6.23 12.52 -5.71
C GLN A 77 -5.22 12.04 -4.68
N THR A 78 -5.68 11.83 -3.44
CA THR A 78 -4.83 11.31 -2.36
C THR A 78 -4.38 9.88 -2.64
N LEU A 79 -5.26 9.01 -3.13
CA LEU A 79 -4.91 7.64 -3.50
C LEU A 79 -3.90 7.60 -4.66
N ILE A 80 -4.06 8.48 -5.67
CA ILE A 80 -3.10 8.62 -6.77
C ILE A 80 -1.74 9.07 -6.23
N ALA A 81 -1.71 10.10 -5.38
CA ALA A 81 -0.48 10.60 -4.77
C ALA A 81 0.18 9.55 -3.87
N ALA A 82 -0.61 8.79 -3.11
CA ALA A 82 -0.13 7.71 -2.25
C ALA A 82 0.51 6.56 -3.06
N THR A 83 -0.14 6.13 -4.15
CA THR A 83 0.40 5.10 -5.04
C THR A 83 1.70 5.56 -5.68
N LEU A 84 1.73 6.81 -6.15
CA LEU A 84 2.93 7.40 -6.73
C LEU A 84 4.05 7.53 -5.70
N ALA A 85 3.75 7.95 -4.47
CA ALA A 85 4.73 8.06 -3.39
C ALA A 85 5.37 6.70 -3.06
N VAL A 86 4.58 5.62 -3.00
CA VAL A 86 5.10 4.26 -2.82
C VAL A 86 6.00 3.87 -3.99
N SER A 87 5.59 4.13 -5.23
CA SER A 87 6.37 3.79 -6.44
C SER A 87 7.69 4.55 -6.50
N ILE A 88 7.67 5.85 -6.19
CA ILE A 88 8.87 6.69 -6.12
C ILE A 88 9.78 6.22 -4.99
N GLY A 89 9.24 5.90 -3.80
CA GLY A 89 10.02 5.38 -2.68
C GLY A 89 10.74 4.09 -3.05
N LEU A 90 10.06 3.16 -3.73
CA LEU A 90 10.67 1.93 -4.24
C LEU A 90 11.78 2.22 -5.27
N ALA A 91 11.55 3.16 -6.20
CA ALA A 91 12.55 3.55 -7.20
C ALA A 91 13.78 4.22 -6.56
N ILE A 92 13.57 5.11 -5.60
CA ILE A 92 14.67 5.73 -4.83
C ILE A 92 15.49 4.66 -4.11
N SER A 93 14.84 3.66 -3.52
CA SER A 93 15.54 2.59 -2.80
C SER A 93 16.54 1.82 -3.67
N VAL A 94 16.28 1.70 -4.97
CA VAL A 94 17.19 1.02 -5.91
C VAL A 94 18.50 1.79 -6.11
N VAL A 95 18.40 3.11 -6.21
CA VAL A 95 19.56 3.99 -6.48
C VAL A 95 20.16 4.61 -5.21
N ALA A 96 19.58 4.30 -4.06
CA ALA A 96 20.02 4.85 -2.78
C ALA A 96 21.38 4.25 -2.38
N ASP A 97 22.27 5.12 -1.92
CA ASP A 97 23.61 4.80 -1.40
C ASP A 97 23.86 5.39 -0.01
N SER A 98 22.91 6.12 0.54
CA SER A 98 23.02 6.79 1.83
C SER A 98 21.80 6.59 2.70
N ILE A 99 22.01 6.67 4.03
CA ILE A 99 20.91 6.56 5.01
C ILE A 99 19.83 7.63 4.78
N ILE A 100 20.22 8.83 4.31
CA ILE A 100 19.26 9.91 4.03
C ILE A 100 18.35 9.53 2.86
N MET A 101 18.89 8.99 1.77
CA MET A 101 18.11 8.55 0.62
C MET A 101 17.16 7.42 0.99
N PHE A 102 17.62 6.43 1.74
CA PHE A 102 16.74 5.37 2.27
C PHE A 102 15.67 5.92 3.21
N GLY A 103 16.02 6.93 4.03
CA GLY A 103 15.07 7.62 4.90
C GLY A 103 13.95 8.30 4.12
N ILE A 104 14.30 9.05 3.06
CA ILE A 104 13.33 9.69 2.16
C ILE A 104 12.43 8.63 1.51
N ALA A 105 13.01 7.54 1.01
CA ALA A 105 12.26 6.45 0.39
C ALA A 105 11.24 5.85 1.37
N LEU A 106 11.67 5.52 2.60
CA LEU A 106 10.80 4.93 3.62
C LEU A 106 9.73 5.91 4.12
N VAL A 107 10.03 7.19 4.25
CA VAL A 107 9.05 8.22 4.62
C VAL A 107 7.96 8.32 3.55
N LEU A 108 8.32 8.33 2.25
CA LEU A 108 7.35 8.34 1.15
C LEU A 108 6.48 7.08 1.15
N MET A 109 7.08 5.92 1.33
CA MET A 109 6.35 4.65 1.41
C MET A 109 5.44 4.60 2.64
N GLY A 110 5.93 5.05 3.81
CA GLY A 110 5.15 5.10 5.04
C GLY A 110 3.91 5.98 4.93
N PHE A 111 4.06 7.15 4.30
CA PHE A 111 2.93 8.03 3.99
C PHE A 111 1.92 7.33 3.08
N GLY A 112 2.37 6.78 1.96
CA GLY A 112 1.50 6.12 1.00
C GLY A 112 0.71 4.97 1.61
N PHE A 113 1.37 4.04 2.31
CA PHE A 113 0.70 2.89 2.93
C PHE A 113 -0.38 3.25 3.94
N SER A 114 -0.09 4.21 4.80
CA SER A 114 -1.00 4.49 5.92
C SER A 114 -2.27 5.17 5.51
N ILE A 115 -2.21 6.01 4.47
CA ILE A 115 -3.39 6.72 3.97
C ILE A 115 -4.30 5.79 3.14
N PHE A 116 -3.73 4.73 2.60
CA PHE A 116 -4.44 3.81 1.71
C PHE A 116 -5.60 3.09 2.42
N PHE A 117 -5.33 2.53 3.59
CA PHE A 117 -6.29 1.72 4.34
C PHE A 117 -7.60 2.47 4.63
N PRO A 118 -7.61 3.64 5.30
CA PRO A 118 -8.85 4.32 5.61
C PRO A 118 -9.60 4.78 4.35
N LEU A 119 -8.90 5.28 3.33
CA LEU A 119 -9.55 5.83 2.15
C LEU A 119 -10.17 4.75 1.26
N THR A 120 -9.49 3.62 1.06
CA THR A 120 -10.05 2.52 0.25
C THR A 120 -11.21 1.84 0.95
N LEU A 121 -11.15 1.68 2.28
CA LEU A 121 -12.24 1.15 3.07
C LEU A 121 -13.46 2.09 3.03
N GLU A 122 -13.27 3.40 3.13
CA GLU A 122 -14.33 4.40 3.02
C GLU A 122 -15.04 4.31 1.67
N ILE A 123 -14.31 4.21 0.54
CA ILE A 123 -14.91 4.06 -0.78
C ILE A 123 -15.82 2.83 -0.83
N ILE A 124 -15.35 1.69 -0.33
CA ILE A 124 -16.10 0.44 -0.36
C ILE A 124 -17.34 0.53 0.52
N LEU A 125 -17.18 1.00 1.77
CA LEU A 125 -18.29 1.10 2.72
C LEU A 125 -19.34 2.10 2.27
N SER A 126 -18.95 3.24 1.70
CA SER A 126 -19.90 4.25 1.19
C SER A 126 -20.80 3.74 0.06
N LYS A 127 -20.31 2.75 -0.70
CA LYS A 127 -21.02 2.13 -1.83
C LYS A 127 -21.70 0.82 -1.45
N THR A 128 -21.64 0.43 -0.18
CA THR A 128 -22.18 -0.83 0.33
C THR A 128 -23.48 -0.60 1.09
N LYS A 129 -24.43 -1.52 1.00
CA LYS A 129 -25.71 -1.46 1.74
C LYS A 129 -25.47 -1.51 3.25
N LYS A 130 -26.21 -0.69 4.01
CA LYS A 130 -26.22 -0.77 5.49
C LYS A 130 -26.62 -2.20 5.92
N GLY A 131 -25.98 -2.71 6.97
CA GLY A 131 -26.28 -4.04 7.55
C GLY A 131 -25.35 -5.17 7.11
N ILE A 132 -24.53 -4.98 6.05
CA ILE A 132 -23.52 -5.97 5.63
C ILE A 132 -22.07 -5.49 5.81
N SER A 133 -21.89 -4.34 6.47
CA SER A 133 -20.57 -3.69 6.63
C SER A 133 -19.53 -4.60 7.28
N GLY A 134 -19.91 -5.38 8.31
CA GLY A 134 -18.98 -6.31 8.97
C GLY A 134 -18.46 -7.41 8.03
N LYS A 135 -19.32 -7.96 7.16
CA LYS A 135 -18.92 -8.96 6.16
C LYS A 135 -17.98 -8.38 5.11
N ILE A 136 -18.23 -7.15 4.69
CA ILE A 136 -17.39 -6.43 3.73
C ILE A 136 -16.01 -6.09 4.33
N ILE A 137 -15.98 -5.65 5.58
CA ILE A 137 -14.71 -5.41 6.30
C ILE A 137 -13.89 -6.71 6.38
N GLY A 138 -14.51 -7.83 6.75
CA GLY A 138 -13.82 -9.13 6.80
C GLY A 138 -13.27 -9.57 5.43
N ALA A 139 -14.03 -9.34 4.34
CA ALA A 139 -13.55 -9.62 2.99
C ALA A 139 -12.41 -8.69 2.57
N TYR A 140 -12.49 -7.41 2.93
CA TYR A 140 -11.43 -6.43 2.72
C TYR A 140 -10.14 -6.83 3.43
N GLU A 141 -10.21 -7.18 4.72
CA GLU A 141 -9.07 -7.65 5.52
C GLU A 141 -8.44 -8.93 4.96
N THR A 142 -9.28 -9.83 4.41
CA THR A 142 -8.78 -11.03 3.73
C THR A 142 -7.95 -10.68 2.50
N ILE A 143 -8.42 -9.76 1.65
CA ILE A 143 -7.69 -9.30 0.47
C ILE A 143 -6.42 -8.55 0.88
N PHE A 144 -6.51 -7.73 1.93
CA PHE A 144 -5.36 -7.03 2.51
C PHE A 144 -4.28 -8.02 2.96
N GLY A 145 -4.65 -9.03 3.74
CA GLY A 145 -3.72 -10.06 4.22
C GLY A 145 -3.11 -10.90 3.10
N LEU A 146 -3.91 -11.27 2.09
CA LEU A 146 -3.43 -11.97 0.90
C LEU A 146 -2.41 -11.12 0.13
N GLY A 147 -2.69 -9.84 -0.10
CA GLY A 147 -1.74 -8.93 -0.74
C GLY A 147 -0.42 -8.87 0.03
N TRP A 148 -0.49 -8.73 1.36
CA TRP A 148 0.69 -8.70 2.21
C TRP A 148 1.54 -9.97 2.12
N ALA A 149 0.93 -11.15 2.03
CA ALA A 149 1.63 -12.41 1.87
C ALA A 149 2.23 -12.57 0.46
N VAL A 150 1.51 -12.12 -0.58
CA VAL A 150 1.93 -12.26 -1.99
C VAL A 150 3.24 -11.52 -2.28
N GLY A 151 3.42 -10.32 -1.70
CA GLY A 151 4.61 -9.52 -1.92
C GLY A 151 5.91 -10.28 -1.64
N PRO A 152 6.16 -10.72 -0.39
CA PRO A 152 7.37 -11.46 -0.04
C PRO A 152 7.47 -12.83 -0.73
N THR A 153 6.33 -13.51 -0.94
CA THR A 153 6.30 -14.84 -1.60
C THR A 153 6.80 -14.76 -3.04
N ILE A 154 6.52 -13.67 -3.73
CA ILE A 154 7.01 -13.41 -5.08
C ILE A 154 8.39 -12.74 -5.04
N GLY A 155 8.56 -11.75 -4.17
CA GLY A 155 9.77 -10.95 -4.07
C GLY A 155 11.00 -11.77 -3.64
N GLY A 156 10.85 -12.70 -2.71
CA GLY A 156 11.96 -13.53 -2.22
C GLY A 156 12.63 -14.35 -3.31
N PRO A 157 11.91 -15.19 -4.09
CA PRO A 157 12.48 -15.91 -5.23
C PRO A 157 13.08 -14.99 -6.30
N ILE A 158 12.49 -13.82 -6.56
CA ILE A 158 13.02 -12.84 -7.51
C ILE A 158 14.38 -12.32 -7.01
N THR A 159 14.49 -11.98 -5.72
CA THR A 159 15.75 -11.56 -5.10
C THR A 159 16.84 -12.61 -5.31
N GLN A 160 16.53 -13.88 -5.04
CA GLN A 160 17.50 -14.98 -5.18
C GLN A 160 17.94 -15.24 -6.63
N SER A 161 17.03 -15.05 -7.60
CA SER A 161 17.30 -15.41 -9.00
C SER A 161 17.86 -14.25 -9.82
N PHE A 162 17.50 -13.01 -9.50
CA PHE A 162 17.76 -11.84 -10.34
C PHE A 162 18.46 -10.69 -9.60
N GLY A 163 18.78 -10.86 -8.31
CA GLY A 163 19.47 -9.87 -7.49
C GLY A 163 18.56 -9.07 -6.57
N ASN A 164 19.20 -8.50 -5.53
CA ASN A 164 18.52 -7.89 -4.38
C ASN A 164 17.68 -6.65 -4.71
N GLU A 165 17.98 -5.96 -5.81
CA GLU A 165 17.29 -4.74 -6.24
C GLU A 165 16.05 -5.03 -7.09
N THR A 166 16.02 -6.18 -7.75
CA THR A 166 15.03 -6.53 -8.78
C THR A 166 13.58 -6.46 -8.30
N PRO A 167 13.20 -6.93 -7.10
CA PRO A 167 11.83 -6.80 -6.63
C PRO A 167 11.37 -5.35 -6.55
N TYR A 168 12.23 -4.44 -6.11
CA TYR A 168 11.90 -3.02 -5.96
C TYR A 168 11.73 -2.33 -7.30
N ILE A 169 12.56 -2.68 -8.30
CA ILE A 169 12.42 -2.21 -9.69
C ILE A 169 11.08 -2.64 -10.26
N ILE A 170 10.77 -3.94 -10.16
CA ILE A 170 9.51 -4.50 -10.68
C ILE A 170 8.30 -3.82 -10.02
N PHE A 171 8.30 -3.72 -8.69
CA PHE A 171 7.20 -3.09 -7.97
C PHE A 171 7.09 -1.58 -8.24
N ALA A 172 8.21 -0.88 -8.44
CA ALA A 172 8.18 0.52 -8.85
C ALA A 172 7.51 0.70 -10.22
N ILE A 173 7.86 -0.14 -11.21
CA ILE A 173 7.28 -0.12 -12.56
C ILE A 173 5.77 -0.46 -12.50
N ILE A 174 5.41 -1.54 -11.79
CA ILE A 174 3.99 -1.90 -11.58
C ILE A 174 3.25 -0.74 -10.93
N GLY A 175 3.84 -0.10 -9.93
CA GLY A 175 3.24 1.03 -9.22
C GLY A 175 2.99 2.24 -10.11
N VAL A 176 3.86 2.53 -11.07
CA VAL A 176 3.60 3.56 -12.10
C VAL A 176 2.39 3.17 -12.94
N GLY A 177 2.30 1.92 -13.40
CA GLY A 177 1.15 1.41 -14.14
C GLY A 177 -0.16 1.52 -13.35
N ILE A 178 -0.11 1.16 -12.06
CA ILE A 178 -1.26 1.29 -11.14
C ILE A 178 -1.63 2.76 -10.89
N THR A 179 -0.64 3.65 -10.82
CA THR A 179 -0.89 5.09 -10.71
C THR A 179 -1.62 5.62 -11.96
N ILE A 180 -1.23 5.19 -13.14
CA ILE A 180 -1.92 5.53 -14.40
C ILE A 180 -3.37 4.99 -14.37
N LEU A 181 -3.56 3.74 -13.96
CA LEU A 181 -4.88 3.15 -13.78
C LEU A 181 -5.74 3.98 -12.80
N ALA A 182 -5.17 4.41 -11.67
CA ALA A 182 -5.85 5.24 -10.69
C ALA A 182 -6.27 6.60 -11.28
N ILE A 183 -5.42 7.23 -12.10
CA ILE A 183 -5.73 8.49 -12.80
C ILE A 183 -6.90 8.30 -13.74
N ILE A 184 -6.88 7.25 -14.57
CA ILE A 184 -7.96 6.95 -15.51
C ILE A 184 -9.26 6.66 -14.79
N SER A 185 -9.18 5.92 -13.69
CA SER A 185 -10.33 5.47 -12.89
C SER A 185 -10.72 6.42 -11.75
N ARG A 186 -10.20 7.66 -11.72
CA ARG A 186 -10.34 8.59 -10.59
C ARG A 186 -11.79 8.76 -10.08
N LYS A 187 -12.78 8.78 -10.98
CA LYS A 187 -14.20 8.93 -10.62
C LYS A 187 -14.72 7.73 -9.81
N LYS A 188 -14.18 6.53 -10.03
CA LYS A 188 -14.55 5.31 -9.31
C LYS A 188 -13.89 5.24 -7.94
N LEU A 189 -12.80 5.99 -7.74
CA LEU A 189 -12.04 6.11 -6.51
C LEU A 189 -12.57 7.22 -5.58
N GLU A 190 -13.78 7.71 -5.80
CA GLU A 190 -14.47 8.64 -4.89
C GLU A 190 -15.54 7.89 -4.08
N PRO A 191 -15.65 8.18 -2.77
CA PRO A 191 -16.77 7.69 -1.96
C PRO A 191 -18.08 8.30 -2.45
N LEU A 192 -19.19 7.62 -2.21
CA LEU A 192 -20.50 8.23 -2.41
C LEU A 192 -20.69 9.33 -1.36
N LYS A 193 -20.94 10.56 -1.82
CA LYS A 193 -21.35 11.65 -0.93
C LYS A 193 -22.71 11.28 -0.34
N ILE A 194 -22.77 11.13 0.98
CA ILE A 194 -24.04 11.06 1.70
C ILE A 194 -24.67 12.45 1.49
N ARG A 195 -25.77 12.52 0.75
CA ARG A 195 -26.61 13.72 0.76
C ARG A 195 -27.22 13.78 2.15
N GLU A 196 -26.78 14.75 2.95
CA GLU A 196 -27.44 15.14 4.19
C GLU A 196 -28.90 15.56 3.92
#